data_1d6e664aa2f705c98fbf68f9870bf94e
#
_entry.id   1d6e664aa2f705c98fbf68f9870bf94e
#
_cell.length_a   1.000
_cell.length_b   1.000
_cell.length_c   1.000
_cell.angle_alpha   90.00
_cell.angle_beta   90.00
_cell.angle_gamma   90.00
#
_symmetry.space_group_name_H-M   'P 1'
#
loop_
_entity.id
_entity.type
_entity.pdbx_description
1 polymer ?
#
loop_
_entity_poly.entity_id
_entity_poly.type
_entity_poly.pdbx_seq_one_letter_code
_entity_poly.pdbx_strand_id
1 'polypeptide(L)'
;MAISNNKSIAGVIRDLGLKPVGGNYNTVNKKIKELNLDISHFTGKGWNVGLKFKPNKAKPLSEILVKDSNYQSYKLVKRLLSEEVKERKCECCNRTTWNNNPIPIELHHINGDHHDNRIENLQILCPNCHAQTDSYRGKNIGKSTQEETTDVNVG
;
A
#
# COMPACT_ATOMS: atom_id res chain seq x y z
N MET A 1 -26.49 -29.93 14.55
CA MET A 1 -27.07 -28.57 14.52
C MET A 1 -25.99 -27.58 14.05
N ALA A 2 -26.37 -26.50 13.34
CA ALA A 2 -25.37 -25.53 12.79
C ALA A 2 -24.45 -24.90 13.86
N ILE A 3 -24.94 -24.68 15.09
CA ILE A 3 -24.15 -24.09 16.16
C ILE A 3 -23.06 -25.00 16.67
N SER A 4 -23.34 -26.27 16.91
CA SER A 4 -22.37 -27.24 17.43
C SER A 4 -21.19 -27.49 16.47
N ASN A 5 -21.42 -27.33 15.16
CA ASN A 5 -20.44 -27.58 14.12
C ASN A 5 -19.56 -26.37 13.79
N ASN A 6 -19.89 -25.21 14.33
CA ASN A 6 -19.22 -23.96 14.01
C ASN A 6 -18.55 -23.34 15.24
N LYS A 7 -17.44 -22.64 15.03
CA LYS A 7 -16.67 -21.92 16.08
C LYS A 7 -16.94 -20.40 16.08
N SER A 8 -17.90 -19.94 15.29
CA SER A 8 -18.23 -18.51 15.19
C SER A 8 -19.61 -18.30 14.58
N ILE A 9 -20.25 -17.15 14.92
CA ILE A 9 -21.52 -16.74 14.31
C ILE A 9 -21.46 -16.64 12.80
N ALA A 10 -20.33 -16.16 12.26
CA ALA A 10 -20.11 -16.12 10.80
C ALA A 10 -20.13 -17.52 10.17
N GLY A 11 -19.58 -18.52 10.85
CA GLY A 11 -19.65 -19.92 10.42
C GLY A 11 -21.08 -20.43 10.38
N VAL A 12 -21.83 -20.21 11.46
CA VAL A 12 -23.26 -20.56 11.54
C VAL A 12 -24.07 -19.92 10.40
N ILE A 13 -23.85 -18.63 10.13
CA ILE A 13 -24.56 -17.92 9.05
C ILE A 13 -24.28 -18.58 7.69
N ARG A 14 -23.02 -18.96 7.40
CA ARG A 14 -22.67 -19.65 6.15
C ARG A 14 -23.28 -21.04 6.07
N ASP A 15 -23.27 -21.78 7.18
CA ASP A 15 -23.85 -23.14 7.28
C ASP A 15 -25.38 -23.12 7.04
N LEU A 16 -26.03 -22.01 7.37
CA LEU A 16 -27.43 -21.73 7.06
C LEU A 16 -27.66 -21.25 5.61
N GLY A 17 -26.65 -21.24 4.75
CA GLY A 17 -26.72 -20.76 3.37
C GLY A 17 -26.82 -19.24 3.22
N LEU A 18 -26.55 -18.47 4.28
CA LEU A 18 -26.69 -17.02 4.30
C LEU A 18 -25.33 -16.32 4.18
N LYS A 19 -25.32 -15.08 3.68
CA LYS A 19 -24.12 -14.23 3.68
C LYS A 19 -23.89 -13.64 5.07
N PRO A 20 -22.64 -13.63 5.61
CA PRO A 20 -22.32 -13.04 6.93
C PRO A 20 -22.25 -11.51 6.85
N VAL A 21 -23.41 -10.87 6.74
CA VAL A 21 -23.61 -9.42 6.69
C VAL A 21 -24.46 -8.92 7.88
N GLY A 22 -24.41 -7.64 8.19
CA GLY A 22 -24.95 -7.04 9.42
C GLY A 22 -26.33 -7.53 9.86
N GLY A 23 -27.34 -7.55 8.98
CA GLY A 23 -28.69 -8.01 9.29
C GLY A 23 -28.75 -9.47 9.71
N ASN A 24 -28.00 -10.34 9.03
CA ASN A 24 -27.98 -11.78 9.33
C ASN A 24 -27.32 -12.08 10.69
N TYR A 25 -26.31 -11.29 11.09
CA TYR A 25 -25.73 -11.39 12.45
C TYR A 25 -26.78 -11.07 13.52
N ASN A 26 -27.60 -10.02 13.31
CA ASN A 26 -28.65 -9.65 14.24
C ASN A 26 -29.70 -10.75 14.36
N THR A 27 -30.13 -11.33 13.25
CA THR A 27 -31.13 -12.42 13.21
C THR A 27 -30.62 -13.66 13.95
N VAL A 28 -29.38 -14.11 13.63
CA VAL A 28 -28.80 -15.29 14.28
C VAL A 28 -28.56 -15.05 15.77
N ASN A 29 -28.04 -13.88 16.15
CA ASN A 29 -27.86 -13.55 17.57
C ASN A 29 -29.18 -13.52 18.34
N LYS A 30 -30.26 -13.01 17.74
CA LYS A 30 -31.58 -13.00 18.32
C LYS A 30 -32.07 -14.44 18.56
N LYS A 31 -31.93 -15.32 17.57
CA LYS A 31 -32.32 -16.74 17.69
C LYS A 31 -31.49 -17.51 18.70
N ILE A 32 -30.19 -17.25 18.80
CA ILE A 32 -29.33 -17.84 19.84
C ILE A 32 -29.85 -17.50 21.23
N LYS A 33 -30.22 -16.24 21.46
CA LYS A 33 -30.78 -15.77 22.75
C LYS A 33 -32.17 -16.35 23.02
N GLU A 34 -33.06 -16.32 22.02
CA GLU A 34 -34.43 -16.86 22.15
C GLU A 34 -34.44 -18.37 22.49
N LEU A 35 -33.54 -19.12 21.90
CA LEU A 35 -33.44 -20.57 22.09
C LEU A 35 -32.43 -20.97 23.19
N ASN A 36 -31.85 -19.99 23.88
CA ASN A 36 -30.83 -20.17 24.91
C ASN A 36 -29.71 -21.16 24.53
N LEU A 37 -29.17 -21.00 23.30
CA LEU A 37 -28.19 -21.91 22.75
C LEU A 37 -26.78 -21.62 23.31
N ASP A 38 -26.05 -22.66 23.69
CA ASP A 38 -24.69 -22.54 24.18
C ASP A 38 -23.72 -22.21 23.03
N ILE A 39 -23.03 -21.10 23.17
CA ILE A 39 -21.99 -20.61 22.28
C ILE A 39 -20.63 -20.41 23.00
N SER A 40 -20.45 -21.03 24.17
CA SER A 40 -19.21 -20.92 24.98
C SER A 40 -17.96 -21.39 24.22
N HIS A 41 -18.13 -22.31 23.27
CA HIS A 41 -17.08 -22.83 22.39
C HIS A 41 -16.69 -21.88 21.22
N PHE A 42 -17.40 -20.77 21.05
CA PHE A 42 -17.07 -19.82 19.98
C PHE A 42 -15.81 -19.02 20.33
N THR A 43 -14.88 -18.94 19.38
CA THR A 43 -13.59 -18.26 19.58
C THR A 43 -13.66 -16.72 19.50
N GLY A 44 -14.82 -16.16 19.13
CA GLY A 44 -15.06 -14.71 19.09
C GLY A 44 -14.07 -13.97 18.16
N LYS A 45 -13.68 -12.75 18.60
CA LYS A 45 -12.72 -11.91 17.87
C LYS A 45 -11.29 -12.44 17.89
N GLY A 46 -10.97 -13.35 18.81
CA GLY A 46 -9.63 -13.93 18.99
C GLY A 46 -9.39 -15.23 18.20
N TRP A 47 -10.17 -15.52 17.17
CA TRP A 47 -10.10 -16.79 16.43
C TRP A 47 -8.71 -17.15 15.87
N ASN A 48 -7.86 -16.13 15.63
CA ASN A 48 -6.53 -16.25 15.07
C ASN A 48 -5.40 -16.15 16.12
N VAL A 49 -5.73 -16.00 17.41
CA VAL A 49 -4.72 -15.97 18.48
C VAL A 49 -3.99 -17.31 18.51
N GLY A 50 -2.66 -17.27 18.44
CA GLY A 50 -1.81 -18.45 18.39
C GLY A 50 -1.66 -19.09 17.01
N LEU A 51 -2.39 -18.67 15.99
CA LEU A 51 -2.19 -19.15 14.62
C LEU A 51 -1.00 -18.44 13.98
N LYS A 52 -0.08 -19.22 13.41
CA LYS A 52 1.03 -18.69 12.61
C LYS A 52 0.58 -18.64 11.14
N PHE A 53 0.37 -17.44 10.62
CA PHE A 53 0.13 -17.25 9.20
C PHE A 53 1.46 -17.14 8.46
N LYS A 54 1.61 -17.90 7.37
CA LYS A 54 2.73 -17.67 6.46
C LYS A 54 2.52 -16.32 5.77
N PRO A 55 3.45 -15.39 5.88
CA PRO A 55 3.34 -14.14 5.12
C PRO A 55 3.33 -14.47 3.61
N ASN A 56 2.54 -13.75 2.86
CA ASN A 56 2.60 -13.84 1.41
C ASN A 56 4.03 -13.51 0.97
N LYS A 57 4.60 -14.30 0.06
CA LYS A 57 5.90 -13.97 -0.53
C LYS A 57 5.83 -12.57 -1.12
N ALA A 58 6.77 -11.71 -0.73
CA ALA A 58 6.87 -10.39 -1.31
C ALA A 58 7.17 -10.52 -2.82
N LYS A 59 6.50 -9.72 -3.66
CA LYS A 59 6.82 -9.67 -5.08
C LYS A 59 8.29 -9.28 -5.26
N PRO A 60 9.05 -9.92 -6.16
CA PRO A 60 10.43 -9.51 -6.44
C PRO A 60 10.45 -8.08 -7.00
N LEU A 61 11.56 -7.34 -6.78
CA LEU A 61 11.68 -5.96 -7.28
C LEU A 61 11.57 -5.88 -8.80
N SER A 62 12.03 -6.90 -9.52
CA SER A 62 11.92 -6.98 -10.99
C SER A 62 10.48 -6.91 -11.52
N GLU A 63 9.50 -7.36 -10.73
CA GLU A 63 8.08 -7.26 -11.07
C GLU A 63 7.44 -5.93 -10.64
N ILE A 64 8.14 -5.15 -9.84
CA ILE A 64 7.67 -3.86 -9.30
C ILE A 64 8.29 -2.70 -10.07
N LEU A 65 9.57 -2.80 -10.45
CA LEU A 65 10.34 -1.79 -11.17
C LEU A 65 10.01 -1.78 -12.67
N VAL A 66 8.73 -1.66 -12.97
CA VAL A 66 8.20 -1.64 -14.34
C VAL A 66 7.27 -0.45 -14.52
N LYS A 67 6.97 -0.12 -15.77
CA LYS A 67 5.91 0.82 -16.12
C LYS A 67 4.54 0.23 -15.76
N ASP A 68 3.56 1.09 -15.46
CA ASP A 68 2.18 0.73 -15.08
C ASP A 68 2.10 -0.13 -13.80
N SER A 69 3.01 0.09 -12.87
CA SER A 69 3.07 -0.59 -11.58
C SER A 69 2.20 0.11 -10.53
N ASN A 70 1.26 -0.62 -9.92
CA ASN A 70 0.42 -0.11 -8.83
C ASN A 70 1.09 -0.26 -7.44
N TYR A 71 2.39 -0.46 -7.38
CA TYR A 71 3.09 -0.63 -6.10
C TYR A 71 3.28 0.71 -5.41
N GLN A 72 2.92 0.78 -4.13
CA GLN A 72 2.91 2.02 -3.36
C GLN A 72 4.32 2.61 -3.16
N SER A 73 4.53 3.87 -3.52
CA SER A 73 5.83 4.56 -3.48
C SER A 73 6.51 4.50 -2.10
N TYR A 74 5.76 4.68 -0.99
CA TYR A 74 6.32 4.62 0.35
C TYR A 74 6.82 3.21 0.75
N LYS A 75 6.24 2.15 0.17
CA LYS A 75 6.73 0.77 0.35
C LYS A 75 7.93 0.52 -0.56
N LEU A 76 7.89 1.08 -1.77
CA LEU A 76 8.96 0.93 -2.73
C LEU A 76 10.26 1.57 -2.23
N VAL A 77 10.22 2.80 -1.69
CA VAL A 77 11.41 3.43 -1.14
C VAL A 77 12.05 2.60 -0.02
N LYS A 78 11.23 2.01 0.86
CA LYS A 78 11.75 1.14 1.93
C LYS A 78 12.46 -0.09 1.37
N ARG A 79 11.92 -0.68 0.31
CA ARG A 79 12.52 -1.85 -0.33
C ARG A 79 13.78 -1.51 -1.10
N LEU A 80 13.80 -0.41 -1.86
CA LEU A 80 14.99 0.06 -2.57
C LEU A 80 16.18 0.27 -1.63
N LEU A 81 15.90 0.76 -0.42
CA LEU A 81 16.93 0.94 0.62
C LEU A 81 17.32 -0.37 1.30
N SER A 82 16.35 -1.24 1.62
CA SER A 82 16.64 -2.51 2.32
C SER A 82 17.30 -3.55 1.43
N GLU A 83 17.09 -3.48 0.13
CA GLU A 83 17.70 -4.34 -0.88
C GLU A 83 18.94 -3.67 -1.53
N GLU A 84 19.41 -2.54 -0.95
CA GLU A 84 20.62 -1.79 -1.35
C GLU A 84 20.65 -1.35 -2.82
N VAL A 85 19.47 -1.24 -3.46
CA VAL A 85 19.34 -0.74 -4.84
C VAL A 85 19.57 0.78 -4.90
N LYS A 86 19.21 1.49 -3.84
CA LYS A 86 19.43 2.94 -3.64
C LYS A 86 20.04 3.20 -2.26
N GLU A 87 20.89 4.21 -2.15
CA GLU A 87 21.45 4.66 -0.88
C GLU A 87 20.48 5.56 -0.12
N ARG A 88 20.57 5.56 1.23
CA ARG A 88 19.82 6.49 2.07
C ARG A 88 20.46 7.88 2.07
N LYS A 89 20.34 8.56 0.96
CA LYS A 89 20.92 9.87 0.70
C LYS A 89 20.03 10.64 -0.28
N CYS A 90 19.89 11.95 -0.11
CA CYS A 90 19.22 12.77 -1.12
C CYS A 90 20.07 12.85 -2.38
N GLU A 91 19.57 12.37 -3.52
CA GLU A 91 20.31 12.37 -4.78
C GLU A 91 20.48 13.79 -5.38
N CYS A 92 19.76 14.79 -4.85
CA CYS A 92 19.89 16.19 -5.27
C CYS A 92 20.95 16.94 -4.43
N CYS A 93 20.79 16.99 -3.11
CA CYS A 93 21.69 17.77 -2.22
C CYS A 93 22.74 16.92 -1.50
N ASN A 94 22.81 15.62 -1.75
CA ASN A 94 23.74 14.63 -1.18
C ASN A 94 23.73 14.52 0.35
N ARG A 95 22.75 15.11 1.05
CA ARG A 95 22.63 15.02 2.50
C ARG A 95 22.13 13.65 2.93
N THR A 96 22.71 13.13 4.03
CA THR A 96 22.30 11.90 4.72
C THR A 96 21.67 12.19 6.07
N THR A 97 21.91 13.39 6.62
CA THR A 97 21.43 13.81 7.95
C THR A 97 20.83 15.21 7.91
N TRP A 98 19.93 15.44 8.87
CA TRP A 98 19.34 16.76 9.16
C TRP A 98 19.16 16.89 10.68
N ASN A 99 19.67 17.96 11.28
CA ASN A 99 19.62 18.18 12.73
C ASN A 99 20.08 16.93 13.54
N ASN A 100 21.23 16.37 13.16
CA ASN A 100 21.85 15.18 13.77
C ASN A 100 20.99 13.88 13.70
N ASN A 101 19.93 13.87 12.91
CA ASN A 101 19.10 12.68 12.66
C ASN A 101 19.22 12.26 11.19
N PRO A 102 18.97 10.98 10.87
CA PRO A 102 18.87 10.55 9.48
C PRO A 102 17.85 11.38 8.72
N ILE A 103 18.24 11.93 7.54
CA ILE A 103 17.36 12.78 6.76
C ILE A 103 16.12 11.98 6.31
N PRO A 104 14.90 12.55 6.45
CA PRO A 104 13.73 11.98 5.80
C PRO A 104 13.93 11.93 4.28
N ILE A 105 13.50 10.86 3.66
CA ILE A 105 13.60 10.69 2.20
C ILE A 105 12.30 10.22 1.61
N GLU A 106 12.04 10.66 0.39
CA GLU A 106 10.83 10.39 -0.37
C GLU A 106 11.21 9.88 -1.77
N LEU A 107 10.34 9.08 -2.37
CA LEU A 107 10.50 8.64 -3.75
C LEU A 107 9.90 9.68 -4.68
N HIS A 108 10.70 10.14 -5.62
CA HIS A 108 10.31 11.04 -6.69
C HIS A 108 10.28 10.29 -8.01
N HIS A 109 9.19 10.49 -8.79
CA HIS A 109 9.08 10.01 -10.17
C HIS A 109 9.45 11.18 -11.08
N ILE A 110 10.54 11.05 -11.83
CA ILE A 110 11.13 12.15 -12.63
C ILE A 110 10.12 12.66 -13.66
N ASN A 111 9.40 11.75 -14.34
CA ASN A 111 8.38 12.12 -15.33
C ASN A 111 7.03 12.53 -14.70
N GLY A 112 6.89 12.49 -13.37
CA GLY A 112 5.65 12.80 -12.65
C GLY A 112 4.58 11.70 -12.66
N ASP A 113 4.82 10.57 -13.34
CA ASP A 113 3.92 9.41 -13.35
C ASP A 113 4.29 8.44 -12.23
N HIS A 114 3.49 8.38 -11.16
CA HIS A 114 3.70 7.48 -10.02
C HIS A 114 3.38 6.00 -10.29
N HIS A 115 2.93 5.67 -11.49
CA HIS A 115 2.80 4.28 -11.95
C HIS A 115 4.03 3.80 -12.71
N ASP A 116 4.90 4.70 -13.15
CA ASP A 116 6.15 4.35 -13.82
C ASP A 116 7.28 4.14 -12.81
N ASN A 117 7.35 2.92 -12.28
CA ASN A 117 8.35 2.53 -11.28
C ASN A 117 9.66 2.02 -11.87
N ARG A 118 9.95 2.25 -13.15
CA ARG A 118 11.25 1.90 -13.72
C ARG A 118 12.36 2.64 -13.00
N ILE A 119 13.47 1.95 -12.73
CA ILE A 119 14.55 2.46 -11.85
C ILE A 119 15.16 3.77 -12.34
N GLU A 120 15.26 3.97 -13.66
CA GLU A 120 15.74 5.18 -14.30
C GLU A 120 14.80 6.39 -14.11
N ASN A 121 13.52 6.14 -13.80
CA ASN A 121 12.52 7.16 -13.50
C ASN A 121 12.41 7.48 -12.01
N LEU A 122 13.15 6.76 -11.15
CA LEU A 122 13.04 6.87 -9.70
C LEU A 122 14.23 7.63 -9.09
N GLN A 123 13.93 8.65 -8.31
CA GLN A 123 14.92 9.44 -7.58
C GLN A 123 14.58 9.49 -6.09
N ILE A 124 15.62 9.40 -5.24
CA ILE A 124 15.47 9.53 -3.78
C ILE A 124 15.80 10.97 -3.39
N LEU A 125 14.81 11.70 -2.88
CA LEU A 125 14.95 13.11 -2.51
C LEU A 125 14.60 13.34 -1.04
N CYS A 126 15.23 14.35 -0.43
CA CYS A 126 14.70 14.89 0.83
C CYS A 126 13.45 15.75 0.55
N PRO A 127 12.58 15.99 1.56
CA PRO A 127 11.37 16.79 1.37
C PRO A 127 11.60 18.17 0.79
N ASN A 128 12.72 18.84 1.15
CA ASN A 128 13.05 20.17 0.64
C ASN A 128 13.40 20.15 -0.85
N CYS A 129 14.22 19.19 -1.29
CA CYS A 129 14.55 19.05 -2.71
C CYS A 129 13.33 18.56 -3.51
N HIS A 130 12.55 17.64 -2.96
CA HIS A 130 11.32 17.14 -3.58
C HIS A 130 10.30 18.27 -3.80
N ALA A 131 10.14 19.17 -2.81
CA ALA A 131 9.23 20.32 -2.92
C ALA A 131 9.60 21.31 -4.05
N GLN A 132 10.85 21.28 -4.52
CA GLN A 132 11.35 22.15 -5.60
C GLN A 132 11.17 21.54 -7.00
N THR A 133 10.79 20.25 -7.09
CA THR A 133 10.56 19.60 -8.39
C THR A 133 9.29 20.10 -9.09
N ASP A 134 9.26 20.02 -10.40
CA ASP A 134 8.13 20.51 -11.21
C ASP A 134 6.86 19.67 -11.05
N SER A 135 7.01 18.38 -10.75
CA SER A 135 5.87 17.47 -10.55
C SER A 135 5.39 17.39 -9.09
N TYR A 136 6.03 18.12 -8.14
CA TYR A 136 5.66 18.05 -6.73
C TYR A 136 4.19 18.40 -6.47
N ARG A 137 3.47 17.48 -5.79
CA ARG A 137 2.04 17.61 -5.47
C ARG A 137 1.17 17.97 -6.67
N GLY A 138 1.53 17.45 -7.85
CA GLY A 138 0.73 17.64 -9.04
C GLY A 138 0.86 19.01 -9.71
N LYS A 139 1.94 19.76 -9.47
CA LYS A 139 2.19 21.05 -10.13
C LYS A 139 2.16 20.99 -11.66
N ASN A 140 2.42 19.81 -12.24
CA ASN A 140 2.39 19.56 -13.68
C ASN A 140 1.03 19.05 -14.20
N ILE A 141 0.05 18.81 -13.33
CA ILE A 141 -1.29 18.37 -13.76
C ILE A 141 -1.94 19.50 -14.58
N GLY A 142 -2.29 19.20 -15.83
CA GLY A 142 -2.91 20.15 -16.75
C GLY A 142 -1.94 21.05 -17.54
N LYS A 143 -0.62 20.92 -17.34
CA LYS A 143 0.38 21.48 -18.25
C LYS A 143 0.57 20.51 -19.40
N SER A 144 -0.05 20.80 -20.57
CA SER A 144 0.31 20.13 -21.82
C SER A 144 1.79 20.40 -22.10
N THR A 145 2.52 19.37 -22.47
CA THR A 145 3.85 19.49 -23.06
C THR A 145 3.72 20.36 -24.31
N GLN A 146 4.08 21.63 -24.20
CA GLN A 146 4.39 22.42 -25.37
C GLN A 146 5.72 21.87 -25.87
N GLU A 147 5.66 21.12 -26.98
CA GLU A 147 6.85 20.81 -27.77
C GLU A 147 7.48 22.15 -28.17
N GLU A 148 8.71 22.40 -27.71
CA GLU A 148 9.51 23.51 -28.20
C GLU A 148 9.81 23.23 -29.68
N THR A 149 9.01 23.81 -30.55
CA THR A 149 9.39 23.98 -31.95
C THR A 149 10.49 25.02 -31.98
N THR A 150 11.73 24.55 -32.02
CA THR A 150 12.88 25.41 -32.38
C THR A 150 12.70 25.78 -33.84
N ASP A 151 12.11 26.95 -34.07
CA ASP A 151 12.21 27.64 -35.37
C ASP A 151 13.65 28.01 -35.60
N VAL A 152 14.35 27.20 -36.39
CA VAL A 152 15.64 27.55 -36.97
C VAL A 152 15.36 28.57 -38.07
N ASN A 153 15.44 29.85 -37.71
CA ASN A 153 15.40 30.92 -38.66
C ASN A 153 16.79 31.06 -39.29
N VAL A 154 16.96 30.52 -40.50
CA VAL A 154 18.12 30.74 -41.34
C VAL A 154 17.85 31.98 -42.18
N GLY A 155 18.52 33.07 -41.90
CA GLY A 155 18.60 34.28 -42.64
C GLY A 155 20.05 34.72 -42.79
#